data_5b9741ab48c08ac5b09b47cd84660317
#
_entry.id   5b9741ab48c08ac5b09b47cd84660317
#
_cell.length_a   1.000
_cell.length_b   1.000
_cell.length_c   1.000
_cell.angle_alpha   90.00
_cell.angle_beta   90.00
_cell.angle_gamma   90.00
#
_symmetry.space_group_name_H-M   'P 1'
#
loop_
_entity.id
_entity.type
_entity.pdbx_description
1 polymer ?
#
loop_
_entity_poly.entity_id
_entity_poly.type
_entity_poly.pdbx_seq_one_letter_code
_entity_poly.pdbx_strand_id
1 'polypeptide(L)'
;MRSSYSEEDVILLLKDITGMVEPQPAKVREKLIQSGKHYSEMLPVEYVPTDQYMQVYHNALKHYAKPVANAVGMLADKIIENKGKKIVLVSLARAGIPIGILVKRYIKFKYGINVPHYSISIIRGRGIDDNAMKYLLEKYRPQQILSVSYTHLRAHETRSNL
;
A
#
# COMPACT_ATOMS: atom_id res chain seq x y z
N MET A 1 -14.33 -9.04 0.71
CA MET A 1 -13.43 -8.71 -0.44
C MET A 1 -12.39 -9.81 -0.56
N ARG A 2 -12.17 -10.38 -1.75
CA ARG A 2 -11.09 -11.37 -1.95
C ARG A 2 -9.74 -10.64 -1.93
N SER A 3 -8.83 -11.08 -1.08
CA SER A 3 -7.47 -10.53 -0.98
C SER A 3 -6.47 -11.66 -0.80
N SER A 4 -5.26 -11.48 -1.33
CA SER A 4 -4.11 -12.36 -1.07
C SER A 4 -3.46 -12.10 0.29
N TYR A 5 -3.87 -11.03 0.98
CA TYR A 5 -3.39 -10.69 2.32
C TYR A 5 -4.36 -11.19 3.39
N SER A 6 -3.81 -11.63 4.53
CA SER A 6 -4.57 -11.96 5.72
C SER A 6 -5.15 -10.70 6.38
N GLU A 7 -6.35 -10.78 6.93
CA GLU A 7 -6.95 -9.69 7.73
C GLU A 7 -6.15 -9.40 9.01
N GLU A 8 -5.39 -10.39 9.50
CA GLU A 8 -4.44 -10.17 10.60
C GLU A 8 -3.29 -9.24 10.19
N ASP A 9 -2.89 -9.24 8.92
CA ASP A 9 -1.80 -8.43 8.41
C ASP A 9 -2.25 -7.02 8.03
N VAL A 10 -3.41 -6.89 7.37
CA VAL A 10 -3.93 -5.61 6.91
C VAL A 10 -5.44 -5.63 6.73
N ILE A 11 -6.10 -4.56 7.17
CA ILE A 11 -7.51 -4.31 6.91
C ILE A 11 -7.61 -3.37 5.71
N LEU A 12 -8.24 -3.83 4.64
CA LEU A 12 -8.39 -3.06 3.41
C LEU A 12 -9.64 -2.16 3.51
N LEU A 13 -9.44 -0.85 3.65
CA LEU A 13 -10.51 0.16 3.57
C LEU A 13 -10.74 0.54 2.10
N LEU A 14 -11.09 -0.46 1.30
CA LEU A 14 -11.30 -0.34 -0.14
C LEU A 14 -12.66 -0.93 -0.51
N LYS A 15 -13.32 -0.35 -1.51
CA LYS A 15 -14.55 -0.91 -2.08
C LYS A 15 -14.19 -2.04 -3.04
N ASP A 16 -14.87 -3.17 -2.91
CA ASP A 16 -14.77 -4.24 -3.90
C ASP A 16 -15.56 -3.86 -5.15
N ILE A 17 -14.84 -3.78 -6.28
CA ILE A 17 -15.40 -3.46 -7.60
C ILE A 17 -15.28 -4.64 -8.56
N THR A 18 -15.06 -5.85 -8.06
CA THR A 18 -14.97 -7.06 -8.88
C THR A 18 -16.23 -7.23 -9.71
N GLY A 19 -16.08 -7.35 -11.01
CA GLY A 19 -17.19 -7.47 -11.97
C GLY A 19 -17.91 -6.15 -12.30
N MET A 20 -17.54 -5.03 -11.71
CA MET A 20 -18.12 -3.71 -12.03
C MET A 20 -17.41 -3.00 -13.18
N VAL A 21 -16.17 -3.36 -13.46
CA VAL A 21 -15.33 -2.77 -14.51
C VAL A 21 -14.65 -3.88 -15.29
N GLU A 22 -14.87 -3.90 -16.61
CA GLU A 22 -14.22 -4.85 -17.50
C GLU A 22 -12.76 -4.51 -17.75
N PRO A 23 -11.82 -5.49 -17.65
CA PRO A 23 -10.43 -5.28 -17.97
C PRO A 23 -10.23 -4.90 -19.44
N GLN A 24 -9.36 -3.94 -19.71
CA GLN A 24 -9.11 -3.39 -21.03
C GLN A 24 -7.68 -3.68 -21.49
N PRO A 25 -7.46 -4.07 -22.77
CA PRO A 25 -6.12 -4.17 -23.35
C PRO A 25 -5.37 -2.84 -23.32
N ALA A 26 -4.03 -2.88 -23.24
CA ALA A 26 -3.19 -1.70 -23.13
C ALA A 26 -3.46 -0.65 -24.23
N LYS A 27 -3.56 -1.10 -25.49
CA LYS A 27 -3.85 -0.21 -26.65
C LYS A 27 -5.20 0.51 -26.55
N VAL A 28 -6.22 -0.14 -25.99
CA VAL A 28 -7.55 0.48 -25.79
C VAL A 28 -7.47 1.51 -24.68
N ARG A 29 -6.83 1.17 -23.56
CA ARG A 29 -6.64 2.08 -22.43
C ARG A 29 -5.85 3.34 -22.82
N GLU A 30 -4.80 3.18 -23.64
CA GLU A 30 -4.00 4.30 -24.13
C GLU A 30 -4.86 5.29 -24.95
N LYS A 31 -5.68 4.80 -25.88
CA LYS A 31 -6.61 5.65 -26.64
C LYS A 31 -7.61 6.37 -25.73
N LEU A 32 -8.15 5.69 -24.73
CA LEU A 32 -9.10 6.28 -23.78
C LEU A 32 -8.43 7.35 -22.91
N ILE A 33 -7.17 7.16 -22.49
CA ILE A 33 -6.40 8.17 -21.75
C ILE A 33 -6.16 9.40 -22.66
N GLN A 34 -5.80 9.20 -23.90
CA GLN A 34 -5.62 10.30 -24.86
C GLN A 34 -6.91 11.08 -25.14
N SER A 35 -8.08 10.42 -25.02
CA SER A 35 -9.39 11.07 -25.11
C SER A 35 -9.86 11.72 -23.80
N GLY A 36 -9.04 11.74 -22.76
CA GLY A 36 -9.32 12.41 -21.48
C GLY A 36 -9.89 11.54 -20.37
N LYS A 37 -10.04 10.22 -20.59
CA LYS A 37 -10.47 9.31 -19.54
C LYS A 37 -9.36 9.07 -18.52
N HIS A 38 -9.67 9.20 -17.23
CA HIS A 38 -8.65 9.02 -16.20
C HIS A 38 -8.25 7.54 -16.06
N TYR A 39 -6.94 7.29 -15.87
CA TYR A 39 -6.39 5.93 -15.78
C TYR A 39 -7.00 5.08 -14.66
N SER A 40 -7.44 5.71 -13.56
CA SER A 40 -8.04 5.04 -12.40
C SER A 40 -9.46 4.51 -12.66
N GLU A 41 -10.08 4.87 -13.78
CA GLU A 41 -11.41 4.42 -14.18
C GLU A 41 -11.38 3.17 -15.04
N MET A 42 -10.19 2.59 -15.23
CA MET A 42 -9.96 1.45 -16.10
C MET A 42 -9.12 0.39 -15.42
N LEU A 43 -9.43 -0.88 -15.68
CA LEU A 43 -8.59 -2.01 -15.26
C LEU A 43 -7.72 -2.48 -16.44
N PRO A 44 -6.44 -2.78 -16.21
CA PRO A 44 -5.61 -3.47 -17.21
C PRO A 44 -5.99 -4.94 -17.29
N VAL A 45 -5.81 -5.55 -18.46
CA VAL A 45 -5.69 -7.00 -18.57
C VAL A 45 -4.35 -7.40 -17.96
N GLU A 46 -4.39 -8.28 -16.97
CA GLU A 46 -3.19 -8.83 -16.34
C GLU A 46 -2.78 -10.12 -17.05
N TYR A 47 -1.49 -10.26 -17.34
CA TYR A 47 -0.93 -11.43 -18.02
C TYR A 47 -0.22 -12.32 -17.00
N VAL A 48 -0.28 -13.64 -17.25
CA VAL A 48 0.50 -14.60 -16.47
C VAL A 48 1.99 -14.35 -16.72
N PRO A 49 2.82 -14.19 -15.69
CA PRO A 49 4.25 -14.00 -15.85
C PRO A 49 4.90 -15.19 -16.59
N THR A 50 5.89 -14.89 -17.44
CA THR A 50 6.67 -15.94 -18.12
C THR A 50 7.62 -16.63 -17.16
N ASP A 51 8.07 -17.86 -17.51
CA ASP A 51 9.05 -18.60 -16.71
C ASP A 51 10.35 -17.80 -16.53
N GLN A 52 10.81 -17.11 -17.56
CA GLN A 52 11.98 -16.24 -17.48
C GLN A 52 11.79 -15.11 -16.47
N TYR A 53 10.61 -14.47 -16.48
CA TYR A 53 10.28 -13.44 -15.47
C TYR A 53 10.29 -14.02 -14.06
N MET A 54 9.73 -15.21 -13.87
CA MET A 54 9.70 -15.88 -12.56
C MET A 54 11.09 -16.28 -12.08
N GLN A 55 11.99 -16.70 -12.97
CA GLN A 55 13.39 -16.95 -12.62
C GLN A 55 14.09 -15.70 -12.11
N VAL A 56 13.93 -14.58 -12.82
CA VAL A 56 14.50 -13.28 -12.41
C VAL A 56 13.92 -12.85 -11.05
N TYR A 57 12.61 -13.00 -10.87
CA TYR A 57 11.95 -12.70 -9.60
C TYR A 57 12.53 -13.53 -8.43
N HIS A 58 12.65 -14.85 -8.59
CA HIS A 58 13.19 -15.72 -7.55
C HIS A 58 14.67 -15.43 -7.24
N ASN A 59 15.45 -15.13 -8.25
CA ASN A 59 16.85 -14.74 -8.07
C ASN A 59 16.95 -13.40 -7.31
N ALA A 60 16.16 -12.42 -7.67
CA ALA A 60 16.08 -11.14 -6.97
C ALA A 60 15.62 -11.32 -5.52
N LEU A 61 14.58 -12.12 -5.28
CA LEU A 61 14.10 -12.43 -3.93
C LEU A 61 15.20 -13.05 -3.06
N LYS A 62 15.90 -14.07 -3.59
CA LYS A 62 17.01 -14.72 -2.88
C LYS A 62 18.15 -13.74 -2.54
N HIS A 63 18.47 -12.85 -3.48
CA HIS A 63 19.56 -11.88 -3.31
C HIS A 63 19.20 -10.76 -2.34
N TYR A 64 18.00 -10.23 -2.44
CA TYR A 64 17.58 -9.02 -1.71
C TYR A 64 16.78 -9.27 -0.43
N ALA A 65 16.35 -10.50 -0.13
CA ALA A 65 15.54 -10.80 1.06
C ALA A 65 16.21 -10.31 2.35
N LYS A 66 17.49 -10.63 2.56
CA LYS A 66 18.23 -10.23 3.77
C LYS A 66 18.45 -8.70 3.87
N PRO A 67 18.94 -8.00 2.83
CA PRO A 67 19.03 -6.54 2.83
C PRO A 67 17.69 -5.86 3.11
N VAL A 68 16.61 -6.31 2.48
CA VAL A 68 15.27 -5.74 2.68
C VAL A 68 14.78 -5.99 4.11
N ALA A 69 14.95 -7.21 4.64
CA ALA A 69 14.57 -7.53 6.02
C ALA A 69 15.32 -6.65 7.04
N ASN A 70 16.62 -6.43 6.84
CA ASN A 70 17.41 -5.54 7.69
C ASN A 70 16.89 -4.09 7.62
N ALA A 71 16.64 -3.57 6.41
CA ALA A 71 16.11 -2.21 6.24
C ALA A 71 14.74 -2.04 6.90
N VAL A 72 13.84 -3.01 6.76
CA VAL A 72 12.54 -3.03 7.44
C VAL A 72 12.71 -3.05 8.95
N GLY A 73 13.64 -3.87 9.47
CA GLY A 73 13.94 -3.92 10.90
C GLY A 73 14.41 -2.57 11.43
N MET A 74 15.39 -1.96 10.77
CA MET A 74 15.91 -0.64 11.15
C MET A 74 14.82 0.44 11.09
N LEU A 75 13.95 0.41 10.08
CA LEU A 75 12.82 1.33 9.96
C LEU A 75 11.83 1.14 11.12
N ALA A 76 11.46 -0.09 11.40
CA ALA A 76 10.51 -0.42 12.47
C ALA A 76 11.05 -0.03 13.86
N ASP A 77 12.35 -0.22 14.11
CA ASP A 77 13.02 0.22 15.34
C ASP A 77 12.91 1.74 15.49
N LYS A 78 13.26 2.50 14.45
CA LYS A 78 13.12 3.97 14.44
C LYS A 78 11.68 4.44 14.62
N ILE A 79 10.72 3.73 14.08
CA ILE A 79 9.29 4.05 14.27
C ILE A 79 8.91 3.92 15.74
N ILE A 80 9.26 2.81 16.38
CA ILE A 80 8.95 2.58 17.80
C ILE A 80 9.69 3.59 18.70
N GLU A 81 10.95 3.88 18.41
CA GLU A 81 11.76 4.86 19.15
C GLU A 81 11.14 6.27 19.08
N ASN A 82 10.74 6.73 17.89
CA ASN A 82 10.27 8.10 17.69
C ASN A 82 8.77 8.30 17.98
N LYS A 83 7.94 7.29 17.73
CA LYS A 83 6.47 7.38 17.82
C LYS A 83 5.89 6.60 19.00
N GLY A 84 6.69 5.73 19.63
CA GLY A 84 6.24 4.86 20.70
C GLY A 84 5.35 3.71 20.22
N LYS A 85 4.65 3.09 21.19
CA LYS A 85 3.91 1.83 20.97
C LYS A 85 2.47 2.02 20.48
N LYS A 86 1.92 3.23 20.56
CA LYS A 86 0.52 3.53 20.21
C LYS A 86 0.42 4.11 18.80
N ILE A 87 0.83 3.34 17.81
CA ILE A 87 0.80 3.73 16.39
C ILE A 87 -0.21 2.90 15.59
N VAL A 88 -0.63 3.43 14.46
CA VAL A 88 -1.47 2.79 13.47
C VAL A 88 -0.78 2.95 12.11
N LEU A 89 -0.53 1.85 11.43
CA LEU A 89 0.03 1.86 10.10
C LEU A 89 -1.08 2.05 9.07
N VAL A 90 -0.90 2.98 8.15
CA VAL A 90 -1.83 3.23 7.06
C VAL A 90 -1.07 3.16 5.74
N SER A 91 -1.19 2.04 5.05
CA SER A 91 -0.52 1.81 3.77
C SER A 91 -1.30 2.40 2.61
N LEU A 92 -0.61 3.11 1.74
CA LEU A 92 -1.19 3.57 0.49
C LEU A 92 -1.24 2.41 -0.50
N ALA A 93 -2.46 2.06 -0.91
CA ALA A 93 -2.68 0.96 -1.83
C ALA A 93 -2.11 1.28 -3.22
N ARG A 94 -1.49 0.31 -3.82
CA ARG A 94 -1.22 -1.06 -3.35
C ARG A 94 0.23 -1.27 -2.89
N ALA A 95 1.17 -0.48 -3.37
CA ALA A 95 2.61 -0.69 -3.18
C ALA A 95 3.10 -0.53 -1.72
N GLY A 96 2.41 0.27 -0.91
CA GLY A 96 2.70 0.40 0.52
C GLY A 96 2.32 -0.81 1.36
N ILE A 97 1.37 -1.64 0.90
CA ILE A 97 0.83 -2.75 1.70
C ILE A 97 1.92 -3.76 2.11
N PRO A 98 2.75 -4.32 1.22
CA PRO A 98 3.78 -5.28 1.60
C PRO A 98 4.75 -4.73 2.64
N ILE A 99 5.13 -3.46 2.50
CA ILE A 99 6.05 -2.81 3.45
C ILE A 99 5.40 -2.65 4.81
N GLY A 100 4.14 -2.19 4.85
CA GLY A 100 3.38 -2.07 6.10
C GLY A 100 3.22 -3.41 6.81
N ILE A 101 2.96 -4.49 6.08
CA ILE A 101 2.87 -5.86 6.62
C ILE A 101 4.21 -6.28 7.24
N LEU A 102 5.31 -6.07 6.53
CA LEU A 102 6.64 -6.44 7.04
C LEU A 102 7.00 -5.65 8.30
N VAL A 103 6.73 -4.35 8.32
CA VAL A 103 6.93 -3.50 9.51
C VAL A 103 6.07 -3.98 10.67
N LYS A 104 4.78 -4.25 10.45
CA LYS A 104 3.86 -4.79 11.48
C LYS A 104 4.36 -6.11 12.05
N ARG A 105 4.73 -7.06 11.18
CA ARG A 105 5.21 -8.38 11.59
C ARG A 105 6.52 -8.28 12.39
N TYR A 106 7.43 -7.40 11.98
CA TYR A 106 8.68 -7.18 12.72
C TYR A 106 8.41 -6.56 14.10
N ILE A 107 7.53 -5.55 14.19
CA ILE A 107 7.15 -4.94 15.48
C ILE A 107 6.51 -5.99 16.40
N LYS A 108 5.63 -6.84 15.87
CA LYS A 108 5.04 -7.95 16.65
C LYS A 108 6.11 -8.93 17.12
N PHE A 109 7.04 -9.32 16.25
CA PHE A 109 8.12 -10.25 16.57
C PHE A 109 9.07 -9.70 17.64
N LYS A 110 9.59 -8.50 17.47
CA LYS A 110 10.62 -7.93 18.34
C LYS A 110 10.08 -7.34 19.63
N TYR A 111 8.93 -6.67 19.56
CA TYR A 111 8.38 -5.90 20.68
C TYR A 111 7.12 -6.51 21.29
N GLY A 112 6.57 -7.57 20.75
CA GLY A 112 5.33 -8.19 21.23
C GLY A 112 4.07 -7.34 21.00
N ILE A 113 4.15 -6.30 20.15
CA ILE A 113 3.08 -5.33 19.94
C ILE A 113 2.36 -5.65 18.62
N ASN A 114 1.04 -5.87 18.70
CA ASN A 114 0.21 -6.01 17.50
C ASN A 114 -0.38 -4.65 17.10
N VAL A 115 0.33 -3.91 16.24
CA VAL A 115 -0.12 -2.60 15.74
C VAL A 115 -1.25 -2.77 14.72
N PRO A 116 -2.33 -1.95 14.77
CA PRO A 116 -3.33 -1.92 13.72
C PRO A 116 -2.70 -1.50 12.39
N HIS A 117 -3.11 -2.15 11.30
CA HIS A 117 -2.63 -1.83 9.97
C HIS A 117 -3.81 -1.79 9.00
N TYR A 118 -3.98 -0.66 8.35
CA TYR A 118 -5.01 -0.41 7.35
C TYR A 118 -4.38 -0.10 6.00
N SER A 119 -5.13 -0.32 4.94
CA SER A 119 -4.76 0.17 3.61
C SER A 119 -5.87 1.00 3.03
N ILE A 120 -5.51 2.14 2.46
CA ILE A 120 -6.41 3.11 1.85
C ILE A 120 -6.01 3.40 0.41
N SER A 121 -6.96 3.86 -0.39
CA SER A 121 -6.68 4.25 -1.78
C SER A 121 -6.01 5.63 -1.86
N ILE A 122 -5.11 5.76 -2.83
CA ILE A 122 -4.59 7.04 -3.31
C ILE A 122 -4.61 7.04 -4.83
N ILE A 123 -5.11 8.11 -5.43
CA ILE A 123 -5.19 8.28 -6.88
C ILE A 123 -4.43 9.55 -7.26
N ARG A 124 -3.45 9.40 -8.16
CA ARG A 124 -2.67 10.54 -8.64
C ARG A 124 -3.59 11.61 -9.24
N GLY A 125 -3.44 12.85 -8.80
CA GLY A 125 -4.26 13.98 -9.22
C GLY A 125 -5.65 14.08 -8.59
N ARG A 126 -6.05 13.08 -7.77
CA ARG A 126 -7.33 13.09 -7.03
C ARG A 126 -7.16 13.05 -5.51
N GLY A 127 -5.99 12.60 -5.02
CA GLY A 127 -5.69 12.55 -3.58
C GLY A 127 -5.98 11.21 -2.92
N ILE A 128 -6.07 11.26 -1.60
CA ILE A 128 -6.33 10.13 -0.71
C ILE A 128 -7.85 9.97 -0.54
N ASP A 129 -8.32 8.75 -0.27
CA ASP A 129 -9.71 8.45 0.02
C ASP A 129 -10.16 9.13 1.32
N ASP A 130 -10.98 10.18 1.20
CA ASP A 130 -11.46 10.98 2.34
C ASP A 130 -12.39 10.16 3.26
N ASN A 131 -13.17 9.22 2.74
CA ASN A 131 -14.05 8.38 3.56
C ASN A 131 -13.22 7.43 4.44
N ALA A 132 -12.18 6.85 3.88
CA ALA A 132 -11.25 6.00 4.63
C ALA A 132 -10.50 6.81 5.69
N MET A 133 -10.05 8.02 5.35
CA MET A 133 -9.39 8.92 6.30
C MET A 133 -10.32 9.37 7.42
N LYS A 134 -11.57 9.72 7.12
CA LYS A 134 -12.58 10.08 8.12
C LYS A 134 -12.78 8.93 9.12
N TYR A 135 -12.97 7.70 8.63
CA TYR A 135 -13.09 6.51 9.47
C TYR A 135 -11.88 6.32 10.40
N LEU A 136 -10.66 6.54 9.89
CA LEU A 136 -9.45 6.41 10.70
C LEU A 136 -9.34 7.51 11.78
N LEU A 137 -9.69 8.76 11.43
CA LEU A 137 -9.63 9.90 12.35
C LEU A 137 -10.73 9.87 13.43
N GLU A 138 -11.84 9.18 13.19
CA GLU A 138 -12.83 8.89 14.22
C GLU A 138 -12.33 7.86 15.26
N LYS A 139 -11.43 6.97 14.86
CA LYS A 139 -10.87 5.89 15.72
C LYS A 139 -9.55 6.25 16.40
N TYR A 140 -8.72 7.05 15.73
CA TYR A 140 -7.34 7.28 16.14
C TYR A 140 -6.99 8.76 16.10
N ARG A 141 -6.12 9.19 16.99
CA ARG A 141 -5.58 10.55 16.95
C ARG A 141 -4.62 10.70 15.76
N PRO A 142 -4.58 11.87 15.08
CA PRO A 142 -3.70 12.09 13.92
C PRO A 142 -2.23 11.71 14.18
N GLN A 143 -1.73 11.99 15.38
CA GLN A 143 -0.33 11.69 15.77
C GLN A 143 0.00 10.20 15.82
N GLN A 144 -1.01 9.33 15.94
CA GLN A 144 -0.85 7.88 15.94
C GLN A 144 -0.78 7.31 14.53
N ILE A 145 -1.33 8.02 13.55
CA ILE A 145 -1.41 7.57 12.15
C ILE A 145 -0.04 7.74 11.50
N LEU A 146 0.49 6.63 11.00
CA LEU A 146 1.74 6.60 10.24
C LEU A 146 1.45 6.09 8.83
N SER A 147 1.56 6.96 7.84
CA SER A 147 1.40 6.58 6.45
C SER A 147 2.62 5.79 5.96
N VAL A 148 2.35 4.70 5.25
CA VAL A 148 3.36 3.82 4.64
C VAL A 148 3.20 3.88 3.13
N SER A 149 4.23 4.39 2.45
CA SER A 149 4.29 4.45 1.00
C SER A 149 5.61 3.87 0.50
N TYR A 150 5.57 3.24 -0.64
CA TYR A 150 6.77 2.78 -1.35
C TYR A 150 7.45 3.91 -2.14
N THR A 151 6.67 4.88 -2.60
CA THR A 151 7.18 6.00 -3.39
C THR A 151 7.27 7.27 -2.55
N HIS A 152 8.29 8.09 -2.80
CA HIS A 152 8.29 9.45 -2.29
C HIS A 152 7.12 10.21 -2.92
N LEU A 153 6.10 10.48 -2.12
CA LEU A 153 5.10 11.47 -2.48
C LEU A 153 5.84 12.80 -2.53
N ARG A 154 5.92 13.43 -3.70
CA ARG A 154 6.49 14.77 -3.82
C ARG A 154 5.71 15.71 -2.89
N ALA A 155 6.39 16.60 -2.21
CA ALA A 155 5.80 17.55 -1.25
C ALA A 155 4.61 18.36 -1.82
N HIS A 156 4.50 18.47 -3.13
CA HIS A 156 3.38 19.09 -3.83
C HIS A 156 2.07 18.29 -3.79
N GLU A 157 2.13 16.96 -3.62
CA GLU A 157 0.92 16.12 -3.55
C GLU A 157 0.33 16.08 -2.14
N THR A 158 1.10 16.44 -1.13
CA THR A 158 0.66 16.50 0.27
C THR A 158 0.18 17.88 0.73
N ARG A 159 0.53 18.97 0.01
CA ARG A 159 0.15 20.32 0.37
C ARG A 159 -1.26 20.74 -0.05
N SER A 160 -1.90 20.03 -0.96
CA SER A 160 -3.24 20.38 -1.45
C SER A 160 -4.38 19.70 -0.68
N ASN A 161 -4.10 18.90 0.35
CA ASN A 161 -5.10 18.10 1.05
C ASN A 161 -4.94 18.10 2.58
N LEU A 162 -4.37 19.16 3.17
CA LEU A 162 -4.38 19.42 4.62
C LEU A 162 -5.12 20.69 4.94
#